data_ce59f32345e97f23fb6402c132d412bd
#
_entry.id   ce59f32345e97f23fb6402c132d412bd
#
_cell.length_a   1.000
_cell.length_b   1.000
_cell.length_c   1.000
_cell.angle_alpha   90.00
_cell.angle_beta   90.00
_cell.angle_gamma   90.00
#
_symmetry.space_group_name_H-M   'P 1'
#
loop_
_entity.id
_entity.type
_entity.pdbx_description
1 polymer ?
#
loop_
_entity_poly.entity_id
_entity_poly.type
_entity_poly.pdbx_seq_one_letter_code
_entity_poly.pdbx_strand_id
1 'polypeptide(L)'
;MAEAYAKSNATIITYGMGITQHNKGTANVRLIADLLLLRGNIGKPGAGICPLRGHSNVQGNRTVGISEKPAPAFLNRLKEVFGFEPPSRHGHDAVQATRAMIDGRAKALICLGGNFAVAMPDHENGFPAMGNLDLSVHVGTKLNRTHLLVGKETFIFPCLGRTELDMQATGRQSITVEDSMSMVHASSGKLKPASPLLRSEPAIVAGLAKATLPETRVDWLTLVEDYDRIRDLIEQTIPGFENYNARIRVPGGFRMPLPPTQRIWPTATGKAMFSVFDGVQENASGEGEHVLRLITLRSHDQYNTTIYALDDRYRGVFGRRDVLFMNEEDMAQSGLEHGDRVDIETALPGSAQRLEDITVVAYNIAPGSVGAYYPEANVLVPLDYLDKDSGTPSYKSVPVRITLRSKEIRML
;
A
#
# COMPACT_ATOMS: atom_id res chain seq x y z
N MET A 1 18.07 22.08 -11.71
CA MET A 1 17.57 20.71 -11.99
C MET A 1 17.10 20.56 -13.44
N ALA A 2 16.21 21.42 -13.96
CA ALA A 2 15.72 21.37 -15.35
C ALA A 2 16.84 21.36 -16.42
N GLU A 3 17.84 22.23 -16.27
CA GLU A 3 18.99 22.27 -17.20
C GLU A 3 19.81 20.97 -17.18
N ALA A 4 20.03 20.39 -15.99
CA ALA A 4 20.74 19.11 -15.86
C ALA A 4 19.97 17.99 -16.58
N TYR A 5 18.65 17.95 -16.37
CA TYR A 5 17.76 16.99 -17.06
C TYR A 5 17.79 17.20 -18.58
N ALA A 6 17.70 18.44 -19.04
CA ALA A 6 17.73 18.77 -20.47
C ALA A 6 19.05 18.38 -21.14
N LYS A 7 20.17 18.41 -20.41
CA LYS A 7 21.51 18.01 -20.90
C LYS A 7 21.78 16.51 -20.76
N SER A 8 21.00 15.78 -19.97
CA SER A 8 21.20 14.36 -19.71
C SER A 8 20.89 13.52 -20.95
N ASN A 9 21.75 12.56 -21.25
CA ASN A 9 21.53 11.60 -22.32
C ASN A 9 20.59 10.47 -21.93
N ALA A 10 20.55 10.09 -20.66
CA ALA A 10 19.66 9.06 -20.13
C ALA A 10 19.29 9.39 -18.67
N THR A 11 18.03 9.30 -18.35
CA THR A 11 17.52 9.60 -17.01
C THR A 11 16.56 8.51 -16.55
N ILE A 12 16.76 8.03 -15.32
CA ILE A 12 15.79 7.22 -14.60
C ILE A 12 15.14 8.10 -13.53
N ILE A 13 13.81 8.16 -13.52
CA ILE A 13 13.07 8.81 -12.45
C ILE A 13 12.51 7.74 -11.50
N THR A 14 12.98 7.79 -10.26
CA THR A 14 12.49 6.93 -9.18
C THR A 14 11.48 7.70 -8.33
N TYR A 15 10.40 7.04 -7.93
CA TYR A 15 9.39 7.64 -7.05
C TYR A 15 8.77 6.59 -6.13
N GLY A 16 8.19 7.05 -5.04
CA GLY A 16 7.50 6.20 -4.08
C GLY A 16 6.26 6.88 -3.52
N MET A 17 5.85 6.48 -2.33
CA MET A 17 4.62 6.96 -1.69
C MET A 17 4.61 8.47 -1.40
N GLY A 18 5.76 9.11 -1.31
CA GLY A 18 5.86 10.58 -1.22
C GLY A 18 5.22 11.31 -2.39
N ILE A 19 5.11 10.66 -3.56
CA ILE A 19 4.47 11.21 -4.76
C ILE A 19 3.05 10.68 -4.93
N THR A 20 2.80 9.40 -4.60
CA THR A 20 1.53 8.74 -4.92
C THR A 20 0.46 8.93 -3.85
N GLN A 21 0.81 9.21 -2.60
CA GLN A 21 -0.15 9.40 -1.50
C GLN A 21 -0.59 10.87 -1.37
N HIS A 22 -0.94 11.48 -2.49
CA HIS A 22 -1.55 12.81 -2.61
C HIS A 22 -2.93 12.69 -3.25
N ASN A 23 -3.78 13.68 -3.06
CA ASN A 23 -5.09 13.75 -3.72
C ASN A 23 -5.03 13.84 -5.25
N LYS A 24 -3.83 13.99 -5.81
CA LYS A 24 -3.50 14.00 -7.25
C LYS A 24 -2.32 13.08 -7.55
N GLY A 25 -2.17 12.00 -6.79
CA GLY A 25 -1.07 11.05 -6.91
C GLY A 25 -0.95 10.45 -8.31
N THR A 26 -2.07 10.09 -8.93
CA THR A 26 -2.11 9.56 -10.30
C THR A 26 -1.64 10.59 -11.32
N ALA A 27 -2.09 11.85 -11.20
CA ALA A 27 -1.64 12.94 -12.05
C ALA A 27 -0.13 13.18 -11.93
N ASN A 28 0.42 13.17 -10.72
CA ASN A 28 1.86 13.30 -10.48
C ASN A 28 2.66 12.21 -11.21
N VAL A 29 2.21 10.96 -11.17
CA VAL A 29 2.89 9.86 -11.88
C VAL A 29 2.79 10.01 -13.39
N ARG A 30 1.64 10.44 -13.91
CA ARG A 30 1.47 10.73 -15.35
C ARG A 30 2.41 11.84 -15.81
N LEU A 31 2.58 12.93 -15.04
CA LEU A 31 3.55 14.00 -15.34
C LEU A 31 5.00 13.51 -15.35
N ILE A 32 5.36 12.58 -14.46
CA ILE A 32 6.69 11.93 -14.49
C ILE A 32 6.86 11.15 -15.81
N ALA A 33 5.84 10.40 -16.23
CA ALA A 33 5.88 9.67 -17.50
C ALA A 33 5.99 10.61 -18.71
N ASP A 34 5.21 11.70 -18.70
CA ASP A 34 5.24 12.72 -19.75
C ASP A 34 6.62 13.38 -19.87
N LEU A 35 7.24 13.71 -18.73
CA LEU A 35 8.58 14.29 -18.70
C LEU A 35 9.61 13.33 -19.30
N LEU A 36 9.52 12.04 -19.00
CA LEU A 36 10.40 11.02 -19.58
C LEU A 36 10.14 10.82 -21.06
N LEU A 37 8.88 10.85 -21.51
CA LEU A 37 8.52 10.76 -22.94
C LEU A 37 9.05 11.93 -23.74
N LEU A 38 8.94 13.18 -23.24
CA LEU A 38 9.44 14.41 -23.88
C LEU A 38 10.93 14.32 -24.24
N ARG A 39 11.73 13.61 -23.44
CA ARG A 39 13.17 13.43 -23.68
C ARG A 39 13.53 12.08 -24.28
N GLY A 40 12.54 11.26 -24.67
CA GLY A 40 12.77 9.94 -25.22
C GLY A 40 13.43 8.95 -24.23
N ASN A 41 13.20 9.14 -22.94
CA ASN A 41 13.77 8.32 -21.86
C ASN A 41 12.93 7.08 -21.52
N ILE A 42 11.91 6.74 -22.31
CA ILE A 42 11.19 5.46 -22.24
C ILE A 42 11.57 4.60 -23.44
N GLY A 43 11.89 3.33 -23.20
CA GLY A 43 12.39 2.42 -24.24
C GLY A 43 13.80 2.77 -24.71
N LYS A 44 14.64 3.24 -23.81
CA LYS A 44 16.04 3.58 -24.02
C LYS A 44 16.89 2.92 -22.92
N PRO A 45 18.01 2.26 -23.25
CA PRO A 45 18.92 1.71 -22.25
C PRO A 45 19.41 2.76 -21.25
N GLY A 46 19.39 2.42 -19.96
CA GLY A 46 19.81 3.31 -18.88
C GLY A 46 18.82 4.45 -18.56
N ALA A 47 17.61 4.41 -19.11
CA ALA A 47 16.57 5.41 -18.86
C ALA A 47 15.22 4.76 -18.56
N GLY A 48 14.30 5.49 -17.93
CA GLY A 48 12.95 5.04 -17.69
C GLY A 48 12.35 5.49 -16.37
N ILE A 49 11.22 4.85 -16.03
CA ILE A 49 10.48 5.09 -14.79
C ILE A 49 10.69 3.90 -13.85
N CYS A 50 10.97 4.19 -12.58
CA CYS A 50 11.20 3.17 -11.55
C CYS A 50 10.38 3.44 -10.29
N PRO A 51 9.17 2.87 -10.16
CA PRO A 51 8.40 2.98 -8.91
C PRO A 51 9.05 2.14 -7.82
N LEU A 52 9.37 2.75 -6.68
CA LEU A 52 9.89 2.05 -5.51
C LEU A 52 8.72 1.43 -4.73
N ARG A 53 8.64 0.11 -4.74
CA ARG A 53 7.60 -0.63 -4.00
C ARG A 53 8.05 -0.89 -2.57
N GLY A 54 7.14 -0.72 -1.60
CA GLY A 54 7.42 -1.03 -0.20
C GLY A 54 7.48 -2.53 0.08
N HIS A 55 6.49 -3.28 -0.39
CA HIS A 55 6.41 -4.73 -0.23
C HIS A 55 6.91 -5.43 -1.49
N SER A 56 7.50 -6.60 -1.31
CA SER A 56 8.19 -7.33 -2.37
C SER A 56 7.31 -7.87 -3.49
N ASN A 57 6.00 -7.97 -3.30
CA ASN A 57 5.09 -8.51 -4.32
C ASN A 57 3.84 -7.65 -4.56
N VAL A 58 3.89 -6.35 -4.28
CA VAL A 58 2.77 -5.44 -4.59
C VAL A 58 2.45 -5.45 -6.08
N GLN A 59 3.49 -5.47 -6.92
CA GLN A 59 3.36 -5.54 -8.38
C GLN A 59 2.72 -6.87 -8.80
N GLY A 60 3.27 -8.01 -8.33
CA GLY A 60 2.84 -9.34 -8.74
C GLY A 60 1.39 -9.65 -8.34
N ASN A 61 0.93 -9.17 -7.20
CA ASN A 61 -0.48 -9.30 -6.84
C ASN A 61 -1.40 -8.69 -7.90
N ARG A 62 -1.08 -7.49 -8.40
CA ARG A 62 -1.84 -6.83 -9.47
C ARG A 62 -1.74 -7.59 -10.79
N THR A 63 -0.54 -8.04 -11.14
CA THR A 63 -0.27 -8.78 -12.38
C THR A 63 -1.05 -10.09 -12.44
N VAL A 64 -1.21 -10.80 -11.32
CA VAL A 64 -2.00 -12.04 -11.25
C VAL A 64 -3.49 -11.81 -10.99
N GLY A 65 -3.97 -10.57 -11.12
CA GLY A 65 -5.39 -10.26 -11.15
C GLY A 65 -6.02 -9.84 -9.82
N ILE A 66 -5.23 -9.62 -8.73
CA ILE A 66 -5.75 -9.03 -7.50
C ILE A 66 -6.01 -7.55 -7.75
N SER A 67 -7.20 -7.25 -8.24
CA SER A 67 -7.69 -5.92 -8.57
C SER A 67 -9.18 -5.81 -8.24
N GLU A 68 -9.59 -4.65 -7.73
CA GLU A 68 -10.99 -4.30 -7.52
C GLU A 68 -11.74 -4.05 -8.84
N LYS A 69 -11.01 -3.81 -9.93
CA LYS A 69 -11.52 -3.55 -11.28
C LYS A 69 -10.80 -4.43 -12.31
N PRO A 70 -11.00 -5.75 -12.28
CA PRO A 70 -10.33 -6.65 -13.21
C PRO A 70 -10.81 -6.38 -14.64
N ALA A 71 -9.89 -6.50 -15.61
CA ALA A 71 -10.21 -6.30 -17.03
C ALA A 71 -11.19 -7.36 -17.54
N PRO A 72 -12.15 -7.02 -18.44
CA PRO A 72 -13.08 -7.98 -19.00
C PRO A 72 -12.44 -9.20 -19.67
N ALA A 73 -11.31 -9.01 -20.35
CA ALA A 73 -10.57 -10.11 -20.95
C ALA A 73 -10.07 -11.13 -19.92
N PHE A 74 -9.61 -10.66 -18.76
CA PHE A 74 -9.21 -11.52 -17.66
C PHE A 74 -10.39 -12.28 -17.05
N LEU A 75 -11.53 -11.61 -16.84
CA LEU A 75 -12.75 -12.27 -16.34
C LEU A 75 -13.26 -13.36 -17.31
N ASN A 76 -13.24 -13.09 -18.60
CA ASN A 76 -13.60 -14.09 -19.62
C ASN A 76 -12.65 -15.29 -19.55
N ARG A 77 -11.36 -15.06 -19.38
CA ARG A 77 -10.38 -16.14 -19.28
C ARG A 77 -10.54 -16.96 -17.99
N LEU A 78 -10.89 -16.32 -16.87
CA LEU A 78 -11.26 -17.02 -15.63
C LEU A 78 -12.46 -17.94 -15.84
N LYS A 79 -13.49 -17.45 -16.53
CA LYS A 79 -14.68 -18.27 -16.88
C LYS A 79 -14.31 -19.49 -17.72
N GLU A 80 -13.48 -19.31 -18.74
CA GLU A 80 -13.04 -20.41 -19.60
C GLU A 80 -12.21 -21.47 -18.86
N VAL A 81 -11.21 -21.03 -18.07
CA VAL A 81 -10.27 -21.94 -17.41
C VAL A 81 -10.89 -22.61 -16.19
N PHE A 82 -11.61 -21.87 -15.37
CA PHE A 82 -12.12 -22.38 -14.10
C PHE A 82 -13.60 -22.82 -14.13
N GLY A 83 -14.33 -22.49 -15.18
CA GLY A 83 -15.70 -22.94 -15.39
C GLY A 83 -16.73 -22.32 -14.45
N PHE A 84 -16.52 -21.09 -13.98
CA PHE A 84 -17.50 -20.34 -13.20
C PHE A 84 -17.81 -18.98 -13.86
N GLU A 85 -18.92 -18.36 -13.49
CA GLU A 85 -19.28 -17.01 -13.95
C GLU A 85 -18.70 -15.96 -12.98
N PRO A 86 -17.69 -15.17 -13.41
CA PRO A 86 -17.11 -14.12 -12.56
C PRO A 86 -18.11 -12.99 -12.33
N PRO A 87 -18.09 -12.34 -11.14
CA PRO A 87 -18.92 -11.17 -10.89
C PRO A 87 -18.63 -10.05 -11.90
N SER A 88 -19.66 -9.45 -12.47
CA SER A 88 -19.56 -8.31 -13.40
C SER A 88 -19.37 -6.97 -12.68
N ARG A 89 -19.71 -6.90 -11.39
CA ARG A 89 -19.56 -5.70 -10.57
C ARG A 89 -18.11 -5.53 -10.16
N HIS A 90 -17.64 -4.28 -10.12
CA HIS A 90 -16.36 -3.96 -9.50
C HIS A 90 -16.38 -4.31 -8.01
N GLY A 91 -15.24 -4.73 -7.48
CA GLY A 91 -15.00 -4.88 -6.06
C GLY A 91 -14.80 -3.53 -5.38
N HIS A 92 -14.36 -3.57 -4.13
CA HIS A 92 -14.04 -2.39 -3.34
C HIS A 92 -12.53 -2.18 -3.28
N ASP A 93 -12.08 -0.94 -3.48
CA ASP A 93 -10.79 -0.51 -2.98
C ASP A 93 -10.83 -0.41 -1.44
N ALA A 94 -9.69 -0.10 -0.81
CA ALA A 94 -9.60 -0.08 0.65
C ALA A 94 -10.54 0.97 1.30
N VAL A 95 -10.71 2.14 0.68
CA VAL A 95 -11.62 3.19 1.17
C VAL A 95 -13.08 2.75 1.02
N GLN A 96 -13.43 2.19 -0.14
CA GLN A 96 -14.78 1.68 -0.39
C GLN A 96 -15.13 0.51 0.53
N ALA A 97 -14.16 -0.37 0.84
CA ALA A 97 -14.33 -1.44 1.81
C ALA A 97 -14.59 -0.88 3.22
N THR A 98 -13.84 0.15 3.63
CA THR A 98 -14.07 0.82 4.93
C THR A 98 -15.46 1.45 4.98
N ARG A 99 -15.89 2.17 3.93
CA ARG A 99 -17.26 2.71 3.85
C ARG A 99 -18.31 1.62 3.91
N ALA A 100 -18.10 0.51 3.22
CA ALA A 100 -19.05 -0.60 3.26
C ALA A 100 -19.20 -1.22 4.66
N MET A 101 -18.14 -1.19 5.47
CA MET A 101 -18.20 -1.58 6.89
C MET A 101 -18.94 -0.53 7.72
N ILE A 102 -18.64 0.76 7.54
CA ILE A 102 -19.32 1.87 8.22
C ILE A 102 -20.84 1.83 7.93
N ASP A 103 -21.22 1.65 6.66
CA ASP A 103 -22.63 1.57 6.22
C ASP A 103 -23.31 0.24 6.60
N GLY A 104 -22.60 -0.72 7.21
CA GLY A 104 -23.12 -2.04 7.54
C GLY A 104 -23.44 -2.94 6.33
N ARG A 105 -22.98 -2.58 5.13
CA ARG A 105 -23.14 -3.39 3.91
C ARG A 105 -22.16 -4.55 3.86
N ALA A 106 -20.95 -4.38 4.37
CA ALA A 106 -20.00 -5.48 4.54
C ALA A 106 -20.38 -6.29 5.78
N LYS A 107 -20.44 -7.61 5.63
CA LYS A 107 -20.80 -8.54 6.71
C LYS A 107 -19.61 -9.40 7.15
N ALA A 108 -18.68 -9.65 6.26
CA ALA A 108 -17.47 -10.42 6.54
C ALA A 108 -16.23 -9.67 6.06
N LEU A 109 -15.14 -9.80 6.81
CA LEU A 109 -13.81 -9.31 6.46
C LEU A 109 -12.81 -10.46 6.57
N ILE A 110 -12.11 -10.73 5.47
CA ILE A 110 -11.02 -11.70 5.44
C ILE A 110 -9.72 -10.94 5.17
N CYS A 111 -8.83 -10.90 6.17
CA CYS A 111 -7.53 -10.25 6.08
C CYS A 111 -6.42 -11.28 5.85
N LEU A 112 -5.68 -11.15 4.76
CA LEU A 112 -4.45 -11.88 4.52
C LEU A 112 -3.25 -10.99 4.85
N GLY A 113 -2.67 -11.19 6.02
CA GLY A 113 -1.59 -10.35 6.53
C GLY A 113 -2.04 -8.92 6.82
N GLY A 114 -1.07 -8.03 7.03
CA GLY A 114 -1.30 -6.61 7.23
C GLY A 114 -1.83 -6.23 8.61
N ASN A 115 -2.02 -4.93 8.79
CA ASN A 115 -2.62 -4.32 9.97
C ASN A 115 -3.65 -3.30 9.47
N PHE A 116 -4.74 -3.83 8.92
CA PHE A 116 -5.73 -3.06 8.17
C PHE A 116 -6.27 -1.87 8.95
N ALA A 117 -6.70 -2.08 10.20
CA ALA A 117 -7.33 -1.05 11.02
C ALA A 117 -6.49 0.24 11.12
N VAL A 118 -5.21 0.10 11.51
CA VAL A 118 -4.36 1.30 11.68
C VAL A 118 -3.75 1.79 10.38
N ALA A 119 -3.74 0.96 9.33
CA ALA A 119 -3.27 1.39 8.02
C ALA A 119 -4.29 2.26 7.29
N MET A 120 -5.58 2.11 7.63
CA MET A 120 -6.66 2.92 7.04
C MET A 120 -6.69 4.35 7.61
N PRO A 121 -7.21 5.33 6.87
CA PRO A 121 -7.53 6.64 7.42
C PRO A 121 -8.80 6.60 8.28
N ASP A 122 -9.14 7.72 8.92
CA ASP A 122 -10.40 7.93 9.64
C ASP A 122 -10.71 6.85 10.68
N HIS A 123 -9.78 6.70 11.64
CA HIS A 123 -9.88 5.68 12.69
C HIS A 123 -11.14 5.82 13.53
N GLU A 124 -11.66 7.05 13.72
CA GLU A 124 -12.82 7.34 14.54
C GLU A 124 -14.07 6.61 14.03
N ASN A 125 -14.28 6.59 12.72
CA ASN A 125 -15.37 5.89 12.09
C ASN A 125 -15.03 4.43 11.73
N GLY A 126 -13.79 4.19 11.34
CA GLY A 126 -13.34 2.87 10.86
C GLY A 126 -13.25 1.81 11.96
N PHE A 127 -12.75 2.15 13.15
CA PHE A 127 -12.58 1.19 14.24
C PHE A 127 -13.92 0.62 14.74
N PRO A 128 -14.94 1.45 15.06
CA PRO A 128 -16.24 0.92 15.43
C PRO A 128 -16.90 0.08 14.35
N ALA A 129 -16.70 0.46 13.08
CA ALA A 129 -17.28 -0.25 11.94
C ALA A 129 -16.79 -1.70 11.82
N MET A 130 -15.54 -1.98 12.22
CA MET A 130 -15.02 -3.35 12.24
C MET A 130 -15.76 -4.23 13.28
N GLY A 131 -16.20 -3.66 14.39
CA GLY A 131 -17.01 -4.35 15.40
C GLY A 131 -18.42 -4.73 14.92
N ASN A 132 -18.92 -4.09 13.87
CA ASN A 132 -20.25 -4.37 13.31
C ASN A 132 -20.27 -5.55 12.32
N LEU A 133 -19.12 -6.11 11.99
CA LEU A 133 -19.03 -7.28 11.12
C LEU A 133 -19.62 -8.52 11.78
N ASP A 134 -20.30 -9.36 11.01
CA ASP A 134 -20.77 -10.67 11.47
C ASP A 134 -19.61 -11.64 11.61
N LEU A 135 -18.61 -11.56 10.69
CA LEU A 135 -17.44 -12.44 10.66
C LEU A 135 -16.16 -11.66 10.39
N SER A 136 -15.11 -11.93 11.15
CA SER A 136 -13.75 -11.49 10.88
C SER A 136 -12.80 -12.67 10.81
N VAL A 137 -12.04 -12.80 9.73
CA VAL A 137 -11.02 -13.83 9.54
C VAL A 137 -9.66 -13.16 9.33
N HIS A 138 -8.70 -13.48 10.17
CA HIS A 138 -7.36 -12.90 10.11
C HIS A 138 -6.31 -13.99 9.92
N VAL A 139 -5.58 -13.94 8.82
CA VAL A 139 -4.43 -14.80 8.54
C VAL A 139 -3.17 -13.96 8.71
N GLY A 140 -2.27 -14.35 9.60
CA GLY A 140 -1.09 -13.52 9.84
C GLY A 140 0.01 -14.22 10.65
N THR A 141 1.21 -13.65 10.58
CA THR A 141 2.40 -14.18 11.27
C THR A 141 2.57 -13.61 12.67
N LYS A 142 1.93 -12.48 12.97
CA LYS A 142 1.98 -11.78 14.26
C LYS A 142 0.65 -11.14 14.59
N LEU A 143 0.32 -11.08 15.87
CA LEU A 143 -0.79 -10.26 16.35
C LEU A 143 -0.48 -8.77 16.18
N ASN A 144 -1.50 -8.00 15.86
CA ASN A 144 -1.43 -6.56 15.73
C ASN A 144 -2.76 -5.91 16.16
N ARG A 145 -2.87 -4.59 16.07
CA ARG A 145 -4.04 -3.85 16.56
C ARG A 145 -5.34 -4.24 15.84
N THR A 146 -5.28 -4.66 14.57
CA THR A 146 -6.47 -5.14 13.84
C THR A 146 -7.15 -6.32 14.53
N HIS A 147 -6.37 -7.21 15.17
CA HIS A 147 -6.90 -8.38 15.88
C HIS A 147 -7.65 -8.03 17.20
N LEU A 148 -7.58 -6.77 17.62
CA LEU A 148 -8.36 -6.26 18.78
C LEU A 148 -9.69 -5.64 18.35
N LEU A 149 -9.88 -5.36 17.07
CA LEU A 149 -11.07 -4.73 16.48
C LEU A 149 -11.80 -5.80 15.65
N VAL A 150 -12.56 -6.60 16.33
CA VAL A 150 -13.10 -7.85 15.79
C VAL A 150 -14.63 -7.79 15.65
N GLY A 151 -15.17 -8.56 14.71
CA GLY A 151 -16.60 -8.75 14.53
C GLY A 151 -17.22 -9.68 15.58
N LYS A 152 -18.50 -10.03 15.38
CA LYS A 152 -19.25 -10.92 16.30
C LYS A 152 -18.61 -12.30 16.40
N GLU A 153 -18.19 -12.85 15.26
CA GLU A 153 -17.40 -14.08 15.21
C GLU A 153 -16.04 -13.78 14.61
N THR A 154 -14.96 -14.30 15.22
CA THR A 154 -13.61 -13.99 14.79
C THR A 154 -12.71 -15.21 14.83
N PHE A 155 -11.99 -15.43 13.74
CA PHE A 155 -10.99 -16.47 13.61
C PHE A 155 -9.62 -15.86 13.30
N ILE A 156 -8.60 -16.26 14.05
CA ILE A 156 -7.22 -15.86 13.82
C ILE A 156 -6.43 -17.12 13.44
N PHE A 157 -5.92 -17.16 12.22
CA PHE A 157 -5.10 -18.24 11.69
C PHE A 157 -3.63 -17.81 11.66
N PRO A 158 -2.80 -18.30 12.58
CA PRO A 158 -1.36 -18.12 12.47
C PRO A 158 -0.85 -18.87 11.23
N CYS A 159 0.00 -18.22 10.45
CA CYS A 159 0.54 -18.78 9.21
C CYS A 159 2.06 -18.77 9.18
N LEU A 160 2.63 -19.53 8.24
CA LEU A 160 4.05 -19.51 7.95
C LEU A 160 4.52 -18.12 7.54
N GLY A 161 5.63 -17.67 8.10
CA GLY A 161 6.34 -16.50 7.63
C GLY A 161 7.10 -16.79 6.33
N ARG A 162 7.36 -15.76 5.55
CA ARG A 162 8.05 -15.88 4.25
C ARG A 162 9.46 -16.47 4.36
N THR A 163 10.10 -16.37 5.51
CA THR A 163 11.44 -16.91 5.77
C THR A 163 11.40 -18.37 6.18
N GLU A 164 10.25 -18.93 6.52
CA GLU A 164 10.08 -20.31 6.97
C GLU A 164 9.87 -21.25 5.79
N LEU A 165 10.27 -22.51 6.00
CA LEU A 165 10.07 -23.58 5.02
C LEU A 165 8.59 -23.90 4.87
N ASP A 166 8.10 -23.85 3.64
CA ASP A 166 6.79 -24.34 3.25
C ASP A 166 6.94 -25.72 2.62
N MET A 167 6.46 -26.75 3.32
CA MET A 167 6.51 -28.14 2.91
C MET A 167 5.12 -28.65 2.61
N GLN A 168 4.86 -29.03 1.36
CA GLN A 168 3.61 -29.62 0.91
C GLN A 168 3.82 -31.07 0.44
N ALA A 169 2.82 -31.71 -0.15
CA ALA A 169 2.89 -33.12 -0.50
C ALA A 169 4.04 -33.48 -1.43
N THR A 170 4.40 -32.61 -2.38
CA THR A 170 5.51 -32.82 -3.32
C THR A 170 6.86 -32.31 -2.80
N GLY A 171 6.91 -31.85 -1.55
CA GLY A 171 8.13 -31.34 -0.93
C GLY A 171 8.13 -29.82 -0.73
N ARG A 172 9.33 -29.23 -0.73
CA ARG A 172 9.54 -27.81 -0.51
C ARG A 172 8.93 -26.96 -1.62
N GLN A 173 8.12 -26.00 -1.24
CA GLN A 173 7.46 -25.07 -2.15
C GLN A 173 8.19 -23.74 -2.25
N SER A 174 7.93 -23.03 -3.35
CA SER A 174 8.28 -21.65 -3.54
C SER A 174 7.07 -20.87 -4.04
N ILE A 175 6.86 -19.69 -3.50
CA ILE A 175 5.97 -18.71 -4.12
C ILE A 175 6.76 -17.90 -5.15
N THR A 176 6.07 -17.08 -5.92
CA THR A 176 6.70 -16.18 -6.89
C THR A 176 6.43 -14.73 -6.52
N VAL A 177 7.36 -13.87 -6.85
CA VAL A 177 7.27 -12.41 -6.65
C VAL A 177 7.64 -11.69 -7.93
N GLU A 178 6.97 -10.59 -8.19
CA GLU A 178 7.32 -9.64 -9.24
C GLU A 178 7.81 -8.35 -8.62
N ASP A 179 9.02 -7.94 -8.95
CA ASP A 179 9.62 -6.71 -8.45
C ASP A 179 9.24 -5.47 -9.29
N SER A 180 9.73 -4.30 -8.89
CA SER A 180 9.44 -3.02 -9.55
C SER A 180 9.92 -2.93 -11.00
N MET A 181 10.83 -3.83 -11.42
CA MET A 181 11.34 -3.91 -12.78
C MET A 181 10.62 -4.98 -13.60
N SER A 182 9.51 -5.50 -13.08
CA SER A 182 8.74 -6.61 -13.67
C SER A 182 9.53 -7.90 -13.83
N MET A 183 10.52 -8.13 -12.96
CA MET A 183 11.20 -9.41 -12.87
C MET A 183 10.41 -10.34 -11.96
N VAL A 184 10.01 -11.49 -12.50
CA VAL A 184 9.32 -12.55 -11.78
C VAL A 184 10.32 -13.61 -11.37
N HIS A 185 10.45 -13.87 -10.08
CA HIS A 185 11.41 -14.83 -9.55
C HIS A 185 10.86 -15.60 -8.35
N ALA A 186 11.45 -16.77 -8.07
CA ALA A 186 11.05 -17.62 -6.98
C ALA A 186 11.47 -17.04 -5.62
N SER A 187 10.64 -17.26 -4.62
CA SER A 187 10.91 -16.92 -3.23
C SER A 187 10.53 -18.11 -2.34
N SER A 188 11.47 -18.58 -1.52
CA SER A 188 11.21 -19.65 -0.58
C SER A 188 12.00 -19.46 0.71
N GLY A 189 11.36 -19.75 1.85
CA GLY A 189 11.98 -19.70 3.17
C GLY A 189 12.99 -20.83 3.40
N LYS A 190 13.85 -20.66 4.40
CA LYS A 190 14.89 -21.63 4.78
C LYS A 190 14.82 -21.99 6.27
N LEU A 191 14.13 -21.22 7.06
CA LEU A 191 14.05 -21.41 8.50
C LEU A 191 13.03 -22.51 8.84
N LYS A 192 13.30 -23.22 9.93
CA LYS A 192 12.33 -24.16 10.48
C LYS A 192 11.10 -23.35 10.95
N PRO A 193 9.87 -23.80 10.63
CA PRO A 193 8.66 -23.19 11.14
C PRO A 193 8.63 -23.09 12.67
N ALA A 194 8.10 -22.00 13.20
CA ALA A 194 7.97 -21.80 14.64
C ALA A 194 7.08 -22.88 15.30
N SER A 195 6.16 -23.47 14.54
CA SER A 195 5.31 -24.58 14.96
C SER A 195 5.02 -25.52 13.79
N PRO A 196 4.95 -26.86 14.03
CA PRO A 196 4.54 -27.81 12.99
C PRO A 196 3.06 -27.68 12.60
N LEU A 197 2.26 -26.94 13.37
CA LEU A 197 0.85 -26.71 13.09
C LEU A 197 0.60 -25.53 12.16
N LEU A 198 1.62 -24.69 11.91
CA LEU A 198 1.50 -23.58 10.98
C LEU A 198 1.29 -24.08 9.55
N ARG A 199 0.38 -23.40 8.85
CA ARG A 199 0.12 -23.62 7.43
C ARG A 199 0.50 -22.39 6.64
N SER A 200 0.82 -22.59 5.37
CA SER A 200 1.06 -21.46 4.46
C SER A 200 -0.24 -20.72 4.13
N GLU A 201 -0.14 -19.44 3.76
CA GLU A 201 -1.29 -18.65 3.30
C GLU A 201 -2.04 -19.35 2.15
N PRO A 202 -1.37 -19.88 1.08
CA PRO A 202 -2.08 -20.64 0.04
C PRO A 202 -2.87 -21.84 0.58
N ALA A 203 -2.30 -22.61 1.51
CA ALA A 203 -2.98 -23.75 2.09
C ALA A 203 -4.20 -23.36 2.95
N ILE A 204 -4.10 -22.24 3.68
CA ILE A 204 -5.24 -21.69 4.44
C ILE A 204 -6.35 -21.23 3.49
N VAL A 205 -6.00 -20.48 2.44
CA VAL A 205 -6.97 -20.01 1.43
C VAL A 205 -7.64 -21.17 0.71
N ALA A 206 -6.90 -22.21 0.34
CA ALA A 206 -7.45 -23.40 -0.29
C ALA A 206 -8.42 -24.15 0.64
N GLY A 207 -8.08 -24.25 1.93
CA GLY A 207 -8.98 -24.81 2.95
C GLY A 207 -10.28 -24.04 3.12
N LEU A 208 -10.19 -22.71 3.18
CA LEU A 208 -11.36 -21.82 3.23
C LEU A 208 -12.22 -21.96 1.96
N ALA A 209 -11.59 -21.97 0.78
CA ALA A 209 -12.30 -22.14 -0.49
C ALA A 209 -13.01 -23.50 -0.56
N LYS A 210 -12.35 -24.59 -0.17
CA LYS A 210 -12.96 -25.92 -0.12
C LYS A 210 -14.18 -25.97 0.80
N ALA A 211 -14.11 -25.30 1.94
CA ALA A 211 -15.21 -25.29 2.92
C ALA A 211 -16.39 -24.41 2.47
N THR A 212 -16.13 -23.32 1.76
CA THR A 212 -17.17 -22.34 1.35
C THR A 212 -17.73 -22.58 -0.04
N LEU A 213 -17.03 -23.33 -0.90
CA LEU A 213 -17.39 -23.58 -2.30
C LEU A 213 -17.48 -25.09 -2.57
N PRO A 214 -18.43 -25.82 -1.96
CA PRO A 214 -18.47 -27.29 -2.05
C PRO A 214 -18.70 -27.82 -3.48
N GLU A 215 -19.37 -27.05 -4.33
CA GLU A 215 -19.72 -27.43 -5.71
C GLU A 215 -18.73 -26.89 -6.77
N THR A 216 -17.59 -26.33 -6.35
CA THR A 216 -16.59 -25.81 -7.29
C THR A 216 -15.95 -26.94 -8.10
N ARG A 217 -15.64 -26.67 -9.38
CA ARG A 217 -14.83 -27.56 -10.22
C ARG A 217 -13.33 -27.49 -9.90
N VAL A 218 -12.91 -26.49 -9.14
CA VAL A 218 -11.51 -26.30 -8.76
C VAL A 218 -11.16 -27.23 -7.59
N ASP A 219 -10.18 -28.08 -7.79
CA ASP A 219 -9.64 -28.91 -6.72
C ASP A 219 -8.62 -28.12 -5.90
N TRP A 220 -9.14 -27.30 -4.99
CA TRP A 220 -8.36 -26.39 -4.18
C TRP A 220 -7.24 -27.07 -3.39
N LEU A 221 -7.49 -28.28 -2.87
CA LEU A 221 -6.50 -28.98 -2.03
C LEU A 221 -5.36 -29.53 -2.88
N THR A 222 -5.66 -30.10 -4.02
CA THR A 222 -4.67 -30.59 -4.98
C THR A 222 -3.75 -29.47 -5.49
N LEU A 223 -4.30 -28.24 -5.67
CA LEU A 223 -3.48 -27.10 -6.10
C LEU A 223 -2.37 -26.74 -5.09
N VAL A 224 -2.63 -26.90 -3.80
CA VAL A 224 -1.65 -26.53 -2.77
C VAL A 224 -0.73 -27.68 -2.35
N GLU A 225 -0.98 -28.87 -2.81
CA GLU A 225 -0.01 -29.97 -2.69
C GLU A 225 1.28 -29.68 -3.45
N ASP A 226 1.16 -28.93 -4.57
CA ASP A 226 2.26 -28.51 -5.43
C ASP A 226 1.93 -27.16 -6.10
N TYR A 227 2.68 -26.12 -5.77
CA TYR A 227 2.41 -24.78 -6.31
C TYR A 227 2.73 -24.66 -7.80
N ASP A 228 3.40 -25.63 -8.42
CA ASP A 228 3.50 -25.69 -9.88
C ASP A 228 2.13 -25.74 -10.54
N ARG A 229 1.18 -26.45 -9.94
CA ARG A 229 -0.20 -26.55 -10.45
C ARG A 229 -0.93 -25.19 -10.45
N ILE A 230 -0.64 -24.33 -9.44
CA ILE A 230 -1.17 -22.97 -9.40
C ILE A 230 -0.55 -22.15 -10.54
N ARG A 231 0.76 -22.28 -10.76
CA ARG A 231 1.46 -21.58 -11.85
C ARG A 231 1.00 -22.03 -13.24
N ASP A 232 0.68 -23.29 -13.42
CA ASP A 232 0.08 -23.81 -14.67
C ASP A 232 -1.28 -23.16 -14.96
N LEU A 233 -2.09 -22.91 -13.92
CA LEU A 233 -3.35 -22.18 -14.08
C LEU A 233 -3.15 -20.69 -14.36
N ILE A 234 -2.14 -20.05 -13.76
CA ILE A 234 -1.76 -18.67 -14.06
C ILE A 234 -1.30 -18.57 -15.53
N GLU A 235 -0.45 -19.50 -16.00
CA GLU A 235 0.00 -19.57 -17.40
C GLU A 235 -1.18 -19.66 -18.36
N GLN A 236 -2.18 -20.48 -18.05
CA GLN A 236 -3.38 -20.63 -18.88
C GLN A 236 -4.26 -19.38 -18.87
N THR A 237 -4.18 -18.55 -17.83
CA THR A 237 -5.10 -17.44 -17.59
C THR A 237 -4.54 -16.09 -18.02
N ILE A 238 -3.24 -15.88 -17.83
CA ILE A 238 -2.61 -14.56 -17.95
C ILE A 238 -1.47 -14.59 -18.99
N PRO A 239 -1.57 -13.79 -20.06
CA PRO A 239 -0.50 -13.68 -21.05
C PRO A 239 0.82 -13.22 -20.43
N GLY A 240 1.94 -13.74 -20.96
CA GLY A 240 3.29 -13.41 -20.50
C GLY A 240 3.87 -14.40 -19.49
N PHE A 241 3.07 -15.35 -19.02
CA PHE A 241 3.51 -16.41 -18.11
C PHE A 241 3.78 -17.76 -18.81
N GLU A 242 3.92 -17.77 -20.14
CA GLU A 242 4.19 -19.00 -20.91
C GLU A 242 5.46 -19.72 -20.40
N ASN A 243 5.37 -21.05 -20.23
CA ASN A 243 6.41 -21.89 -19.62
C ASN A 243 6.81 -21.42 -18.20
N TYR A 244 5.85 -21.03 -17.40
CA TYR A 244 6.06 -20.40 -16.10
C TYR A 244 6.96 -21.23 -15.20
N ASN A 245 6.61 -22.50 -15.00
CA ASN A 245 7.35 -23.40 -14.11
C ASN A 245 8.80 -23.62 -14.53
N ALA A 246 9.08 -23.68 -15.83
CA ALA A 246 10.43 -23.78 -16.34
C ALA A 246 11.22 -22.47 -16.14
N ARG A 247 10.62 -21.33 -16.47
CA ARG A 247 11.26 -20.02 -16.41
C ARG A 247 11.56 -19.58 -14.97
N ILE A 248 10.69 -19.90 -14.01
CA ILE A 248 10.89 -19.52 -12.61
C ILE A 248 12.04 -20.29 -11.94
N ARG A 249 12.44 -21.44 -12.48
CA ARG A 249 13.56 -22.22 -11.98
C ARG A 249 14.93 -21.72 -12.47
N VAL A 250 14.92 -20.84 -13.46
CA VAL A 250 16.16 -20.17 -13.91
C VAL A 250 16.60 -19.17 -12.84
N PRO A 251 17.86 -19.16 -12.43
CA PRO A 251 18.38 -18.16 -11.51
C PRO A 251 18.09 -16.73 -11.98
N GLY A 252 17.49 -15.90 -11.13
CA GLY A 252 17.03 -14.55 -11.48
C GLY A 252 15.65 -14.49 -12.13
N GLY A 253 15.04 -15.64 -12.46
CA GLY A 253 13.70 -15.70 -13.04
C GLY A 253 13.60 -15.12 -14.45
N PHE A 254 12.53 -14.39 -14.73
CA PHE A 254 12.27 -13.82 -16.03
C PHE A 254 11.55 -12.46 -15.94
N ARG A 255 11.67 -11.68 -16.99
CA ARG A 255 10.99 -10.39 -17.08
C ARG A 255 9.64 -10.54 -17.78
N MET A 256 8.60 -9.93 -17.20
CA MET A 256 7.29 -9.81 -17.86
C MET A 256 7.40 -8.90 -19.10
N PRO A 257 6.60 -9.17 -20.14
CA PRO A 257 6.55 -8.30 -21.31
C PRO A 257 6.12 -6.88 -20.93
N LEU A 258 6.93 -5.90 -21.32
CA LEU A 258 6.66 -4.49 -21.15
C LEU A 258 6.75 -3.78 -22.50
N PRO A 259 5.68 -3.70 -23.29
CA PRO A 259 5.71 -3.12 -24.63
C PRO A 259 6.36 -1.74 -24.73
N PRO A 260 6.18 -0.80 -23.76
CA PRO A 260 6.84 0.51 -23.80
C PRO A 260 8.38 0.45 -23.77
N THR A 261 8.98 -0.61 -23.22
CA THR A 261 10.44 -0.78 -23.25
C THR A 261 10.98 -1.02 -24.66
N GLN A 262 10.12 -1.48 -25.55
CA GLN A 262 10.39 -1.67 -26.99
C GLN A 262 9.79 -0.54 -27.84
N ARG A 263 9.30 0.53 -27.19
CA ARG A 263 8.56 1.63 -27.84
C ARG A 263 7.32 1.17 -28.60
N ILE A 264 6.72 0.10 -28.15
CA ILE A 264 5.40 -0.37 -28.60
C ILE A 264 4.35 0.23 -27.68
N TRP A 265 3.41 0.95 -28.26
CA TRP A 265 2.38 1.68 -27.51
C TRP A 265 1.03 1.05 -27.80
N PRO A 266 0.44 0.28 -26.87
CA PRO A 266 -0.87 -0.33 -27.05
C PRO A 266 -2.00 0.68 -26.81
N THR A 267 -1.98 1.77 -27.58
CA THR A 267 -2.98 2.83 -27.58
C THR A 267 -3.77 2.80 -28.91
N ALA A 268 -4.90 3.46 -28.98
CA ALA A 268 -5.71 3.51 -30.21
C ALA A 268 -4.92 4.08 -31.41
N THR A 269 -3.94 4.94 -31.17
CA THR A 269 -3.14 5.58 -32.23
C THR A 269 -1.82 4.85 -32.50
N GLY A 270 -1.45 3.85 -31.70
CA GLY A 270 -0.14 3.20 -31.74
C GLY A 270 1.02 4.11 -31.33
N LYS A 271 0.74 5.28 -30.74
CA LYS A 271 1.74 6.27 -30.28
C LYS A 271 1.62 6.48 -28.78
N ALA A 272 2.70 6.88 -28.12
CA ALA A 272 2.66 7.36 -26.76
C ALA A 272 1.70 8.56 -26.64
N MET A 273 0.93 8.58 -25.56
CA MET A 273 -0.03 9.67 -25.31
C MET A 273 0.45 10.45 -24.09
N PHE A 274 0.43 11.78 -24.23
CA PHE A 274 0.67 12.70 -23.12
C PHE A 274 -0.61 12.95 -22.34
N SER A 275 -0.48 13.09 -21.04
CA SER A 275 -1.57 13.57 -20.19
C SER A 275 -1.52 15.10 -20.14
N VAL A 276 -2.64 15.75 -20.42
CA VAL A 276 -2.75 17.22 -20.33
C VAL A 276 -3.51 17.58 -19.07
N PHE A 277 -2.94 18.48 -18.29
CA PHE A 277 -3.55 18.99 -17.06
C PHE A 277 -3.76 20.49 -17.18
N ASP A 278 -4.86 20.99 -16.62
CA ASP A 278 -5.19 22.41 -16.60
C ASP A 278 -4.34 23.14 -15.54
N GLY A 279 -3.12 23.50 -15.93
CA GLY A 279 -2.18 24.24 -15.10
C GLY A 279 -1.55 23.43 -13.97
N VAL A 280 -0.76 24.09 -13.12
CA VAL A 280 -0.23 23.53 -11.88
C VAL A 280 -1.38 23.43 -10.89
N GLN A 281 -1.71 22.21 -10.53
CA GLN A 281 -2.79 21.96 -9.58
C GLN A 281 -2.26 22.06 -8.15
N GLU A 282 -2.76 23.04 -7.42
CA GLU A 282 -2.48 23.17 -5.99
C GLU A 282 -3.16 22.05 -5.19
N ASN A 283 -2.50 21.65 -4.10
CA ASN A 283 -3.16 20.84 -3.09
C ASN A 283 -4.32 21.62 -2.46
N ALA A 284 -5.31 20.91 -1.91
CA ALA A 284 -6.39 21.56 -1.19
C ALA A 284 -5.83 22.55 -0.17
N SER A 285 -6.23 23.81 -0.27
CA SER A 285 -5.98 24.80 0.76
C SER A 285 -6.87 24.46 1.95
N GLY A 286 -6.30 24.41 3.15
CA GLY A 286 -7.11 24.27 4.37
C GLY A 286 -7.94 25.51 4.63
N GLU A 287 -8.95 25.41 5.50
CA GLU A 287 -9.75 26.52 5.98
C GLU A 287 -9.11 27.16 7.22
N GLY A 288 -9.11 28.48 7.28
CA GLY A 288 -8.66 29.28 8.41
C GLY A 288 -7.22 29.77 8.31
N GLU A 289 -6.77 30.44 9.36
CA GLU A 289 -5.43 30.99 9.48
C GLU A 289 -4.42 29.95 9.98
N HIS A 290 -3.13 30.15 9.70
CA HIS A 290 -2.02 29.30 10.16
C HIS A 290 -2.17 27.81 9.81
N VAL A 291 -2.62 27.52 8.58
CA VAL A 291 -2.72 26.14 8.09
C VAL A 291 -1.36 25.63 7.62
N LEU A 292 -0.92 24.52 8.21
CA LEU A 292 0.31 23.83 7.85
C LEU A 292 0.00 22.55 7.06
N ARG A 293 1.03 21.99 6.38
CA ARG A 293 0.92 20.77 5.59
C ARG A 293 1.51 19.58 6.35
N LEU A 294 0.65 18.70 6.82
CA LEU A 294 1.08 17.47 7.47
C LEU A 294 1.55 16.45 6.44
N ILE A 295 2.71 15.87 6.70
CA ILE A 295 3.29 14.76 5.98
C ILE A 295 3.41 13.59 6.95
N THR A 296 2.73 12.47 6.70
CA THR A 296 2.95 11.27 7.50
C THR A 296 4.32 10.68 7.16
N LEU A 297 5.09 10.28 8.17
CA LEU A 297 6.46 9.79 8.04
C LEU A 297 6.57 8.38 8.63
N ARG A 298 7.52 7.59 8.15
CA ARG A 298 7.99 6.39 8.85
C ARG A 298 9.27 6.70 9.60
N SER A 299 9.46 6.08 10.77
CA SER A 299 10.77 6.06 11.40
C SER A 299 11.75 5.29 10.53
N HIS A 300 13.07 5.51 10.72
CA HIS A 300 14.09 4.91 9.85
C HIS A 300 14.10 3.38 9.90
N ASP A 301 13.87 2.80 11.06
CA ASP A 301 13.87 1.35 11.24
C ASP A 301 12.46 0.74 11.14
N GLN A 302 11.52 1.43 10.47
CA GLN A 302 10.12 1.01 10.33
C GLN A 302 9.87 0.27 9.02
N TYR A 303 9.27 -0.91 9.13
CA TYR A 303 8.70 -1.65 8.01
C TYR A 303 7.18 -1.67 8.12
N ASN A 304 6.52 -0.75 7.42
CA ASN A 304 5.08 -0.50 7.45
C ASN A 304 4.54 -0.42 8.90
N THR A 305 3.53 -1.21 9.24
CA THR A 305 2.95 -1.34 10.59
C THR A 305 3.36 -2.65 11.29
N THR A 306 4.29 -3.39 10.72
CA THR A 306 4.71 -4.71 11.20
C THR A 306 5.91 -4.63 12.13
N ILE A 307 6.91 -3.83 11.76
CA ILE A 307 8.15 -3.64 12.51
C ILE A 307 8.35 -2.15 12.69
N TYR A 308 8.34 -1.69 13.91
CA TYR A 308 8.78 -0.36 14.31
C TYR A 308 9.04 -0.34 15.82
N ALA A 309 9.92 0.55 16.22
CA ALA A 309 10.27 0.77 17.63
C ALA A 309 9.83 2.17 18.06
N LEU A 310 9.99 2.46 19.33
CA LEU A 310 9.75 3.78 19.90
C LEU A 310 10.90 4.76 19.62
N ASP A 311 12.03 4.23 19.13
CA ASP A 311 13.22 5.01 18.86
C ASP A 311 13.39 5.28 17.37
N ASP A 312 13.60 6.54 17.03
CA ASP A 312 14.11 6.97 15.73
C ASP A 312 15.40 7.79 15.94
N ARG A 313 16.50 7.07 16.12
CA ARG A 313 17.83 7.64 16.43
C ARG A 313 18.31 8.65 15.38
N TYR A 314 17.89 8.51 14.13
CA TYR A 314 18.29 9.44 13.06
C TYR A 314 17.55 10.78 13.12
N ARG A 315 16.41 10.83 13.81
CA ARG A 315 15.67 12.07 14.07
C ARG A 315 15.75 12.53 15.53
N GLY A 316 16.54 11.84 16.36
CA GLY A 316 16.70 12.20 17.77
C GLY A 316 15.47 11.95 18.63
N VAL A 317 14.59 11.04 18.23
CA VAL A 317 13.39 10.66 18.98
C VAL A 317 13.62 9.33 19.68
N PHE A 318 13.39 9.30 21.01
CA PHE A 318 13.61 8.11 21.82
C PHE A 318 12.42 7.86 22.75
N GLY A 319 12.06 6.59 22.90
CA GLY A 319 11.01 6.12 23.82
C GLY A 319 9.58 6.50 23.45
N ARG A 320 9.35 7.12 22.28
CA ARG A 320 8.04 7.67 21.91
C ARG A 320 7.81 7.77 20.41
N ARG A 321 6.55 7.93 20.02
CA ARG A 321 6.13 8.18 18.62
C ARG A 321 5.08 9.29 18.51
N ASP A 322 4.58 9.80 19.62
CA ASP A 322 3.61 10.90 19.71
C ASP A 322 4.31 12.24 19.52
N VAL A 323 4.89 12.45 18.33
CA VAL A 323 5.70 13.64 18.01
C VAL A 323 5.19 14.33 16.74
N LEU A 324 5.36 15.67 16.74
CA LEU A 324 5.18 16.55 15.60
C LEU A 324 6.50 17.23 15.27
N PHE A 325 7.09 16.88 14.16
CA PHE A 325 8.27 17.55 13.63
C PHE A 325 7.88 18.86 12.99
N MET A 326 8.51 19.95 13.41
CA MET A 326 8.16 21.29 12.97
C MET A 326 9.42 22.13 12.76
N ASN A 327 9.38 23.01 11.76
CA ASN A 327 10.45 23.96 11.50
C ASN A 327 10.47 25.05 12.60
N GLU A 328 11.67 25.51 13.00
CA GLU A 328 11.83 26.52 14.07
C GLU A 328 11.15 27.86 13.74
N GLU A 329 11.10 28.25 12.45
CA GLU A 329 10.41 29.48 12.03
C GLU A 329 8.89 29.36 12.22
N ASP A 330 8.31 28.21 11.81
CA ASP A 330 6.88 27.93 12.01
C ASP A 330 6.54 27.81 13.51
N MET A 331 7.43 27.23 14.31
CA MET A 331 7.27 27.18 15.77
C MET A 331 7.21 28.57 16.37
N ALA A 332 8.15 29.44 16.00
CA ALA A 332 8.20 30.83 16.50
C ALA A 332 6.94 31.60 16.09
N GLN A 333 6.47 31.46 14.84
CA GLN A 333 5.24 32.09 14.36
C GLN A 333 4.00 31.61 15.12
N SER A 334 3.99 30.34 15.54
CA SER A 334 2.88 29.72 16.28
C SER A 334 3.03 29.88 17.81
N GLY A 335 4.09 30.51 18.31
CA GLY A 335 4.37 30.67 19.73
C GLY A 335 4.65 29.33 20.45
N LEU A 336 5.20 28.37 19.71
CA LEU A 336 5.53 27.03 20.19
C LEU A 336 7.03 26.88 20.44
N GLU A 337 7.40 26.00 21.36
CA GLU A 337 8.76 25.61 21.67
C GLU A 337 8.92 24.09 21.59
N HIS A 338 10.16 23.62 21.47
CA HIS A 338 10.47 22.19 21.54
C HIS A 338 10.02 21.60 22.88
N GLY A 339 9.30 20.50 22.85
CA GLY A 339 8.72 19.84 24.03
C GLY A 339 7.28 20.23 24.35
N ASP A 340 6.78 21.32 23.81
CA ASP A 340 5.38 21.72 24.01
C ASP A 340 4.41 20.62 23.57
N ARG A 341 3.30 20.52 24.28
CA ARG A 341 2.22 19.59 23.95
C ARG A 341 1.16 20.32 23.13
N VAL A 342 0.76 19.73 22.03
CA VAL A 342 -0.19 20.30 21.08
C VAL A 342 -1.28 19.30 20.70
N ASP A 343 -2.40 19.82 20.27
CA ASP A 343 -3.46 19.10 19.57
C ASP A 343 -3.42 19.51 18.09
N ILE A 344 -3.66 18.54 17.22
CA ILE A 344 -3.63 18.70 15.77
C ILE A 344 -5.01 18.41 15.22
N GLU A 345 -5.56 19.30 14.43
CA GLU A 345 -6.86 19.16 13.77
C GLU A 345 -6.73 19.27 12.26
N THR A 346 -7.48 18.44 11.54
CA THR A 346 -7.55 18.55 10.08
C THR A 346 -8.31 19.78 9.67
N ALA A 347 -7.71 20.59 8.79
CA ALA A 347 -8.25 21.87 8.34
C ALA A 347 -8.97 21.79 6.99
N LEU A 348 -9.51 20.62 6.63
CA LEU A 348 -10.34 20.45 5.44
C LEU A 348 -11.82 20.75 5.75
N PRO A 349 -12.60 21.27 4.79
CA PRO A 349 -14.02 21.55 4.99
C PRO A 349 -14.79 20.33 5.48
N GLY A 350 -15.57 20.50 6.57
CA GLY A 350 -16.37 19.44 7.13
C GLY A 350 -15.60 18.33 7.85
N SER A 351 -14.29 18.48 8.03
CA SER A 351 -13.45 17.52 8.77
C SER A 351 -13.54 17.77 10.28
N ALA A 352 -13.56 16.66 11.04
CA ALA A 352 -13.51 16.68 12.50
C ALA A 352 -12.35 15.85 13.06
N GLN A 353 -11.46 15.38 12.21
CA GLN A 353 -10.35 14.50 12.60
C GLN A 353 -9.36 15.25 13.50
N ARG A 354 -9.01 14.62 14.62
CA ARG A 354 -8.14 15.21 15.63
C ARG A 354 -7.13 14.19 16.15
N LEU A 355 -5.94 14.68 16.48
CA LEU A 355 -4.88 13.93 17.14
C LEU A 355 -4.38 14.76 18.32
N GLU A 356 -4.59 14.26 19.52
CA GLU A 356 -4.35 15.02 20.75
C GLU A 356 -3.03 14.65 21.42
N ASP A 357 -2.53 15.59 22.21
CA ASP A 357 -1.44 15.39 23.15
C ASP A 357 -0.14 14.95 22.48
N ILE A 358 0.27 15.68 21.45
CA ILE A 358 1.47 15.41 20.63
C ILE A 358 2.59 16.37 21.04
N THR A 359 3.81 15.88 21.11
CA THR A 359 5.00 16.66 21.47
C THR A 359 5.63 17.32 20.25
N VAL A 360 5.81 18.62 20.30
CA VAL A 360 6.52 19.37 19.28
C VAL A 360 8.02 19.08 19.34
N VAL A 361 8.60 18.73 18.19
CA VAL A 361 10.03 18.47 18.02
C VAL A 361 10.60 19.39 16.95
N ALA A 362 11.50 20.26 17.32
CA ALA A 362 12.23 21.11 16.36
C ALA A 362 13.00 20.22 15.38
N TYR A 363 12.78 20.40 14.09
CA TYR A 363 13.37 19.56 13.06
C TYR A 363 13.56 20.34 11.75
N ASN A 364 14.61 20.02 11.01
CA ASN A 364 14.89 20.63 9.71
C ASN A 364 13.91 20.07 8.65
N ILE A 365 12.69 20.59 8.65
CA ILE A 365 11.64 20.35 7.65
C ILE A 365 11.34 21.69 6.95
N ALA A 366 10.81 21.66 5.72
CA ALA A 366 10.50 22.86 4.99
C ALA A 366 9.44 23.71 5.73
N PRO A 367 9.61 25.06 5.80
CA PRO A 367 8.61 25.94 6.35
C PRO A 367 7.22 25.71 5.73
N GLY A 368 6.17 25.84 6.54
CA GLY A 368 4.79 25.53 6.16
C GLY A 368 4.45 24.04 6.14
N SER A 369 5.43 23.16 6.48
CA SER A 369 5.22 21.71 6.55
C SER A 369 5.50 21.18 7.94
N VAL A 370 4.74 20.17 8.35
CA VAL A 370 4.94 19.44 9.61
C VAL A 370 4.93 17.94 9.35
N GLY A 371 5.65 17.19 10.20
CA GLY A 371 5.75 15.75 10.06
C GLY A 371 5.27 15.01 11.30
N ALA A 372 4.52 13.92 11.14
CA ALA A 372 4.17 13.02 12.23
C ALA A 372 4.26 11.56 11.77
N TYR A 373 4.45 10.65 12.71
CA TYR A 373 4.64 9.24 12.36
C TYR A 373 3.36 8.58 11.84
N TYR A 374 3.54 7.76 10.83
CA TYR A 374 2.63 6.73 10.37
C TYR A 374 2.81 5.46 11.24
N PRO A 375 1.77 4.78 11.72
CA PRO A 375 0.36 4.99 11.41
C PRO A 375 -0.37 5.96 12.36
N GLU A 376 0.27 6.50 13.37
CA GLU A 376 -0.34 7.33 14.42
C GLU A 376 -1.12 8.52 13.84
N ALA A 377 -0.54 9.20 12.86
CA ALA A 377 -1.14 10.36 12.22
C ALA A 377 -2.24 10.04 11.19
N ASN A 378 -2.53 8.75 10.92
CA ASN A 378 -3.57 8.38 9.95
C ASN A 378 -4.97 8.81 10.38
N VAL A 379 -5.19 8.98 11.67
CA VAL A 379 -6.45 9.50 12.21
C VAL A 379 -6.81 10.89 11.65
N LEU A 380 -5.80 11.68 11.28
CA LEU A 380 -5.97 13.02 10.72
C LEU A 380 -6.38 13.03 9.23
N VAL A 381 -6.45 11.88 8.58
CA VAL A 381 -6.78 11.80 7.15
C VAL A 381 -8.25 11.44 6.99
N PRO A 382 -9.11 12.37 6.48
CA PRO A 382 -10.50 12.04 6.21
C PRO A 382 -10.62 10.95 5.14
N LEU A 383 -11.62 10.10 5.27
CA LEU A 383 -11.86 9.00 4.31
C LEU A 383 -12.10 9.51 2.87
N ASP A 384 -12.60 10.72 2.74
CA ASP A 384 -12.87 11.37 1.45
C ASP A 384 -11.68 12.13 0.86
N TYR A 385 -10.60 12.28 1.63
CA TYR A 385 -9.39 12.92 1.16
C TYR A 385 -8.47 11.92 0.48
N LEU A 386 -8.73 11.66 -0.79
CA LEU A 386 -8.09 10.61 -1.58
C LEU A 386 -7.83 11.07 -3.02
N ASP A 387 -6.95 10.37 -3.71
CA ASP A 387 -6.82 10.44 -5.18
C ASP A 387 -8.01 9.73 -5.83
N LYS A 388 -8.83 10.47 -6.57
CA LYS A 388 -10.07 9.96 -7.17
C LYS A 388 -9.83 8.90 -8.25
N ASP A 389 -8.68 8.92 -8.92
CA ASP A 389 -8.35 7.97 -9.99
C ASP A 389 -7.92 6.60 -9.43
N SER A 390 -7.14 6.60 -8.34
CA SER A 390 -6.59 5.37 -7.75
C SER A 390 -7.30 4.91 -6.48
N GLY A 391 -8.17 5.72 -5.87
CA GLY A 391 -8.76 5.43 -4.57
C GLY A 391 -7.76 5.48 -3.40
N THR A 392 -6.55 6.02 -3.62
CA THR A 392 -5.50 6.05 -2.60
C THR A 392 -5.71 7.20 -1.63
N PRO A 393 -5.81 6.95 -0.30
CA PRO A 393 -5.89 8.03 0.69
C PRO A 393 -4.66 8.95 0.65
N SER A 394 -4.90 10.25 0.85
CA SER A 394 -3.86 11.28 0.77
C SER A 394 -3.17 11.48 2.10
N TYR A 395 -2.19 10.64 2.41
CA TYR A 395 -1.39 10.73 3.64
C TYR A 395 -0.29 11.80 3.60
N LYS A 396 -0.12 12.42 2.46
CA LYS A 396 0.85 13.51 2.26
C LYS A 396 0.09 14.80 1.97
N SER A 397 0.63 15.93 2.49
CA SER A 397 0.01 17.24 2.27
C SER A 397 -1.42 17.38 2.83
N VAL A 398 -1.67 16.86 4.04
CA VAL A 398 -2.95 17.03 4.75
C VAL A 398 -2.95 18.43 5.39
N PRO A 399 -3.90 19.31 5.10
CA PRO A 399 -4.01 20.60 5.78
C PRO A 399 -4.37 20.39 7.26
N VAL A 400 -3.60 20.99 8.15
CA VAL A 400 -3.82 20.89 9.60
C VAL A 400 -3.66 22.21 10.30
N ARG A 401 -4.34 22.38 11.44
CA ARG A 401 -4.12 23.43 12.44
C ARG A 401 -3.55 22.81 13.70
N ILE A 402 -2.74 23.58 14.41
CA ILE A 402 -2.07 23.17 15.63
C ILE A 402 -2.52 24.09 16.75
N THR A 403 -2.92 23.52 17.89
CA THR A 403 -3.33 24.28 19.07
C THR A 403 -2.46 23.87 20.25
N LEU A 404 -1.88 24.84 20.93
CA LEU A 404 -1.12 24.60 22.16
C LEU A 404 -2.04 24.03 23.25
N ARG A 405 -1.66 22.87 23.79
CA ARG A 405 -2.34 22.20 24.91
C ARG A 405 -1.69 22.54 26.25
N SER A 406 -0.36 22.39 26.30
CA SER A 406 0.40 22.73 27.50
C SER A 406 1.83 23.10 27.12
N LYS A 407 2.44 24.00 27.91
CA LYS A 407 3.88 24.30 27.81
C LYS A 407 4.69 23.22 28.52
N GLU A 408 5.88 22.95 28.02
CA GLU A 408 6.85 22.13 28.74
C GLU A 408 7.21 22.82 30.06
N ILE A 409 7.07 22.09 31.16
CA ILE A 409 7.54 22.60 32.45
C ILE A 409 9.07 22.41 32.50
N ARG A 410 9.79 23.46 32.16
CA ARG A 410 11.25 23.49 32.38
C ARG A 410 11.48 23.59 33.89
N MET A 411 11.88 22.52 34.55
CA MET A 411 12.49 22.63 35.88
C MET A 411 13.81 23.33 35.69
N LEU A 412 13.89 24.56 36.24
CA LEU A 412 15.09 25.38 36.30
C LEU A 412 16.17 24.70 37.17
#